data_15c33c1ee1b8589c246e22bf4680e42f
#
_entry.id   15c33c1ee1b8589c246e22bf4680e42f
#
_cell.length_a   1.000
_cell.length_b   1.000
_cell.length_c   1.000
_cell.angle_alpha   90.00
_cell.angle_beta   90.00
_cell.angle_gamma   90.00
#
_symmetry.space_group_name_H-M   'P 1'
#
loop_
_entity.id
_entity.type
_entity.pdbx_description
1 polymer ?
#
loop_
_entity_poly.entity_id
_entity_poly.type
_entity_poly.pdbx_seq_one_letter_code
_entity_poly.pdbx_strand_id
1 'polypeptide(L)'
;PGHFNKIIAETMYSNIQNVGLPEWTEADQQFARATQGEVGGRESGLSTELSILRPAPTEAQRTAGYADDIGDISWNVPTATLSFPSNIPNLPGHNWANAIAMATPIAHKGATQGAMAQAMTLLDFMVRPELVEAAWEYFDDVQTADMTYTPFISPTDMPATEMNEGIMAEFREEMSKYYFNPDEHDSYLEQLGVSYPTFRQPDGRCRIGSVSEQGQGG
;
A
#
# COMPACT_ATOMS: atom_id res chain seq x y z
N PRO A 1 1.73 -10.96 -16.00
CA PRO A 1 1.30 -9.63 -15.57
C PRO A 1 -0.17 -9.60 -15.21
N GLY A 2 -0.55 -8.68 -14.29
CA GLY A 2 -1.93 -8.51 -13.88
C GLY A 2 -2.82 -7.96 -14.99
N HIS A 3 -4.08 -8.38 -14.99
CA HIS A 3 -5.10 -7.91 -15.92
C HIS A 3 -6.35 -7.48 -15.15
N PHE A 4 -6.40 -6.21 -14.78
CA PHE A 4 -7.39 -5.72 -13.83
C PHE A 4 -8.74 -5.37 -14.45
N ASN A 5 -9.78 -5.59 -13.66
CA ASN A 5 -11.17 -5.43 -14.07
C ASN A 5 -11.59 -3.96 -14.01
N LYS A 6 -12.11 -3.47 -15.13
CA LYS A 6 -12.53 -2.08 -15.28
C LYS A 6 -13.67 -1.70 -14.34
N ILE A 7 -14.69 -2.55 -14.21
CA ILE A 7 -15.88 -2.25 -13.39
C ILE A 7 -15.51 -2.10 -11.91
N ILE A 8 -14.64 -3.02 -11.41
CA ILE A 8 -14.15 -2.95 -10.04
C ILE A 8 -13.30 -1.69 -9.85
N ALA A 9 -12.41 -1.38 -10.79
CA ALA A 9 -11.54 -0.23 -10.71
C ALA A 9 -12.31 1.11 -10.72
N GLU A 10 -13.34 1.25 -11.56
CA GLU A 10 -14.17 2.46 -11.63
C GLU A 10 -15.02 2.62 -10.37
N THR A 11 -15.61 1.54 -9.84
CA THR A 11 -16.36 1.56 -8.58
C THR A 11 -15.46 1.95 -7.41
N MET A 12 -14.27 1.34 -7.33
CA MET A 12 -13.28 1.65 -6.31
C MET A 12 -12.80 3.11 -6.41
N TYR A 13 -12.57 3.60 -7.61
CA TYR A 13 -12.15 4.99 -7.81
C TYR A 13 -13.20 6.01 -7.36
N SER A 14 -14.49 5.73 -7.61
CA SER A 14 -15.58 6.54 -7.07
C SER A 14 -15.53 6.60 -5.54
N ASN A 15 -15.27 5.48 -4.89
CA ASN A 15 -15.15 5.43 -3.43
C ASN A 15 -13.88 6.12 -2.93
N ILE A 16 -12.76 6.05 -3.66
CA ILE A 16 -11.56 6.85 -3.37
C ILE A 16 -11.87 8.35 -3.41
N GLN A 17 -12.64 8.80 -4.40
CA GLN A 17 -13.05 10.21 -4.50
C GLN A 17 -13.95 10.64 -3.33
N ASN A 18 -14.82 9.75 -2.85
CA ASN A 18 -15.69 10.03 -1.70
C ASN A 18 -14.91 10.07 -0.37
N VAL A 19 -13.95 9.17 -0.20
CA VAL A 19 -13.11 9.10 1.01
C VAL A 19 -12.06 10.22 1.02
N GLY A 20 -11.48 10.55 -0.12
CA GLY A 20 -10.40 11.52 -0.25
C GLY A 20 -9.04 10.99 0.23
N LEU A 21 -8.04 11.85 0.15
CA LEU A 21 -6.70 11.57 0.69
C LEU A 21 -6.63 11.76 2.21
N PRO A 22 -5.67 11.15 2.89
CA PRO A 22 -5.41 11.44 4.29
C PRO A 22 -5.06 12.91 4.50
N GLU A 23 -5.47 13.46 5.64
CA GLU A 23 -5.04 14.77 6.07
C GLU A 23 -3.61 14.73 6.61
N TRP A 24 -2.69 15.29 5.85
CA TRP A 24 -1.29 15.36 6.22
C TRP A 24 -1.02 16.58 7.09
N THR A 25 -0.42 16.36 8.25
CA THR A 25 0.09 17.44 9.09
C THR A 25 1.38 18.01 8.52
N GLU A 26 1.80 19.18 9.00
CA GLU A 26 3.11 19.74 8.64
C GLU A 26 4.25 18.82 9.10
N ALA A 27 4.09 18.11 10.23
CA ALA A 27 5.04 17.12 10.70
C ALA A 27 5.21 15.95 9.71
N ASP A 28 4.09 15.45 9.15
CA ASP A 28 4.11 14.40 8.12
C ASP A 28 4.86 14.88 6.87
N GLN A 29 4.57 16.10 6.42
CA GLN A 29 5.22 16.69 5.24
C GLN A 29 6.71 16.93 5.44
N GLN A 30 7.11 17.44 6.60
CA GLN A 30 8.52 17.65 6.95
C GLN A 30 9.29 16.33 7.02
N PHE A 31 8.71 15.33 7.67
CA PHE A 31 9.31 14.00 7.77
C PHE A 31 9.45 13.34 6.39
N ALA A 32 8.42 13.45 5.55
CA ALA A 32 8.47 12.91 4.20
C ALA A 32 9.60 13.55 3.37
N ARG A 33 9.70 14.89 3.37
CA ARG A 33 10.77 15.61 2.66
C ARG A 33 12.17 15.26 3.19
N ALA A 34 12.33 15.22 4.52
CA ALA A 34 13.60 14.85 5.13
C ALA A 34 14.03 13.42 4.77
N THR A 35 13.10 12.46 4.82
CA THR A 35 13.38 11.07 4.43
C THR A 35 13.75 10.95 2.95
N GLN A 36 13.07 11.68 2.08
CA GLN A 36 13.39 11.75 0.65
C GLN A 36 14.79 12.30 0.41
N GLY A 37 15.18 13.37 1.13
CA GLY A 37 16.51 13.97 1.06
C GLY A 37 17.62 13.02 1.53
N GLU A 38 17.41 12.27 2.63
CA GLU A 38 18.39 11.32 3.16
C GLU A 38 18.73 10.18 2.18
N VAL A 39 17.81 9.81 1.29
CA VAL A 39 18.07 8.81 0.24
C VAL A 39 18.44 9.43 -1.11
N GLY A 40 18.68 10.76 -1.15
CA GLY A 40 19.03 11.48 -2.39
C GLY A 40 17.87 11.58 -3.39
N GLY A 41 16.63 11.43 -2.93
CA GLY A 41 15.42 11.54 -3.74
C GLY A 41 14.91 12.98 -3.88
N ARG A 42 13.89 13.15 -4.72
CA ARG A 42 13.18 14.43 -4.85
C ARG A 42 12.34 14.71 -3.61
N GLU A 43 12.59 15.79 -2.92
CA GLU A 43 11.91 16.23 -1.70
C GLU A 43 10.54 16.86 -1.99
N SER A 44 9.65 16.09 -2.61
CA SER A 44 8.29 16.57 -2.97
C SER A 44 7.29 16.52 -1.81
N GLY A 45 7.62 15.83 -0.73
CA GLY A 45 6.66 15.55 0.35
C GLY A 45 5.60 14.52 -0.06
N LEU A 46 4.46 14.59 0.61
CA LEU A 46 3.28 13.72 0.39
C LEU A 46 2.32 14.40 -0.58
N SER A 47 1.65 13.59 -1.42
CA SER A 47 0.65 14.11 -2.36
C SER A 47 -0.59 14.64 -1.63
N THR A 48 -1.09 15.77 -2.09
CA THR A 48 -2.34 16.41 -1.66
C THR A 48 -3.44 16.35 -2.71
N GLU A 49 -3.16 15.71 -3.84
CA GLU A 49 -4.09 15.56 -4.96
C GLU A 49 -4.28 14.09 -5.30
N LEU A 50 -5.52 13.70 -5.55
CA LEU A 50 -5.85 12.36 -6.02
C LEU A 50 -5.32 12.17 -7.44
N SER A 51 -4.72 11.01 -7.67
CA SER A 51 -4.38 10.59 -9.03
C SER A 51 -5.65 10.27 -9.82
N ILE A 52 -5.66 10.60 -11.09
CA ILE A 52 -6.75 10.22 -11.99
C ILE A 52 -6.70 8.71 -12.28
N LEU A 53 -7.87 8.10 -12.43
CA LEU A 53 -7.96 6.71 -12.88
C LEU A 53 -7.41 6.62 -14.31
N ARG A 54 -6.46 5.73 -14.53
CA ARG A 54 -5.92 5.50 -15.86
C ARG A 54 -6.95 4.73 -16.71
N PRO A 55 -7.01 4.96 -18.02
CA PRO A 55 -7.83 4.15 -18.90
C PRO A 55 -7.39 2.68 -18.85
N ALA A 56 -8.29 1.78 -19.19
CA ALA A 56 -7.98 0.36 -19.32
C ALA A 56 -6.77 0.17 -20.27
N PRO A 57 -5.85 -0.76 -19.95
CA PRO A 57 -4.66 -0.98 -20.76
C PRO A 57 -5.03 -1.45 -22.17
N THR A 58 -4.28 -1.00 -23.16
CA THR A 58 -4.36 -1.52 -24.53
C THR A 58 -3.85 -2.97 -24.58
N GLU A 59 -4.19 -3.71 -25.64
CA GLU A 59 -3.74 -5.09 -25.84
C GLU A 59 -2.20 -5.24 -25.68
N ALA A 60 -1.41 -4.35 -26.28
CA ALA A 60 0.05 -4.35 -26.14
C ALA A 60 0.51 -4.11 -24.69
N GLN A 61 -0.25 -3.39 -23.88
CA GLN A 61 0.05 -3.12 -22.48
C GLN A 61 -0.36 -4.27 -21.55
N ARG A 62 -1.31 -5.12 -21.95
CA ARG A 62 -1.75 -6.28 -21.17
C ARG A 62 -0.68 -7.34 -21.00
N THR A 63 0.24 -7.43 -21.97
CA THR A 63 1.31 -8.42 -21.98
C THR A 63 2.63 -7.88 -21.41
N ALA A 64 2.67 -6.61 -21.02
CA ALA A 64 3.82 -5.94 -20.43
C ALA A 64 3.62 -5.72 -18.92
N GLY A 65 4.71 -5.76 -18.15
CA GLY A 65 4.70 -5.47 -16.72
C GLY A 65 5.27 -6.58 -15.87
N TYR A 66 5.21 -6.38 -14.57
CA TYR A 66 5.67 -7.37 -13.60
C TYR A 66 4.69 -8.54 -13.49
N ALA A 67 5.23 -9.73 -13.26
CA ALA A 67 4.46 -10.90 -12.89
C ALA A 67 4.53 -11.07 -11.35
N ASP A 68 3.37 -11.31 -10.76
CA ASP A 68 3.20 -11.61 -9.34
C ASP A 68 1.96 -12.49 -9.13
N ASP A 69 1.72 -12.91 -7.90
CA ASP A 69 0.59 -13.77 -7.55
C ASP A 69 -0.76 -13.10 -7.83
N ILE A 70 -0.83 -11.76 -7.73
CA ILE A 70 -2.03 -10.99 -8.06
C ILE A 70 -2.32 -11.08 -9.56
N GLY A 71 -1.27 -11.17 -10.38
CA GLY A 71 -1.39 -11.45 -11.80
C GLY A 71 -2.16 -12.74 -12.03
N ASP A 72 -1.75 -13.83 -11.41
CA ASP A 72 -2.39 -15.14 -11.54
C ASP A 72 -3.85 -15.11 -11.08
N ILE A 73 -4.15 -14.44 -9.97
CA ILE A 73 -5.53 -14.25 -9.48
C ILE A 73 -6.37 -13.50 -10.52
N SER A 74 -5.83 -12.43 -11.11
CA SER A 74 -6.54 -11.57 -12.07
C SER A 74 -6.90 -12.27 -13.38
N TRP A 75 -6.29 -13.41 -13.68
CA TRP A 75 -6.62 -14.27 -14.83
C TRP A 75 -7.66 -15.35 -14.51
N ASN A 76 -8.08 -15.49 -13.26
CA ASN A 76 -9.07 -16.48 -12.84
C ASN A 76 -10.38 -15.84 -12.38
N VAL A 77 -10.32 -14.61 -11.84
CA VAL A 77 -11.49 -13.90 -11.31
C VAL A 77 -11.38 -12.40 -11.59
N PRO A 78 -12.52 -11.70 -11.75
CA PRO A 78 -12.53 -10.24 -11.81
C PRO A 78 -11.83 -9.63 -10.60
N THR A 79 -10.72 -8.93 -10.85
CA THR A 79 -9.84 -8.41 -9.79
C THR A 79 -9.42 -6.98 -10.10
N ALA A 80 -9.28 -6.16 -9.07
CA ALA A 80 -8.55 -4.89 -9.12
C ALA A 80 -7.73 -4.74 -7.85
N THR A 81 -6.63 -3.98 -7.93
CA THR A 81 -5.79 -3.64 -6.79
C THR A 81 -5.98 -2.19 -6.40
N LEU A 82 -5.99 -1.93 -5.10
CA LEU A 82 -5.98 -0.59 -4.54
C LEU A 82 -4.55 -0.21 -4.15
N SER A 83 -4.03 0.86 -4.75
CA SER A 83 -2.84 1.54 -4.24
C SER A 83 -3.27 2.86 -3.60
N PHE A 84 -3.01 2.99 -2.31
CA PHE A 84 -3.34 4.19 -1.54
C PHE A 84 -2.07 4.76 -0.89
N PRO A 85 -1.94 6.09 -0.69
CA PRO A 85 -0.71 6.68 -0.16
C PRO A 85 -0.54 6.35 1.33
N SER A 86 0.03 5.18 1.60
CA SER A 86 0.40 4.69 2.94
C SER A 86 1.92 4.60 3.12
N ASN A 87 2.68 5.24 2.25
CA ASN A 87 4.13 5.35 2.33
C ASN A 87 4.59 6.70 1.77
N ILE A 88 5.86 7.03 1.96
CA ILE A 88 6.48 8.23 1.42
C ILE A 88 6.84 7.98 -0.05
N PRO A 89 6.39 8.81 -1.01
CA PRO A 89 6.72 8.66 -2.41
C PRO A 89 8.21 8.97 -2.68
N ASN A 90 8.71 8.56 -3.85
CA ASN A 90 10.08 8.78 -4.31
C ASN A 90 11.19 8.16 -3.44
N LEU A 91 10.85 7.20 -2.59
CA LEU A 91 11.84 6.37 -1.93
C LEU A 91 12.23 5.19 -2.85
N PRO A 92 13.50 4.71 -2.79
CA PRO A 92 13.89 3.51 -3.50
C PRO A 92 13.06 2.31 -3.06
N GLY A 93 12.57 1.50 -4.02
CA GLY A 93 11.89 0.25 -3.71
C GLY A 93 12.79 -0.73 -2.95
N HIS A 94 12.21 -1.58 -2.10
CA HIS A 94 12.94 -2.60 -1.32
C HIS A 94 14.11 -2.02 -0.51
N ASN A 95 13.89 -0.87 0.11
CA ASN A 95 14.90 -0.10 0.83
C ASN A 95 14.45 0.13 2.29
N TRP A 96 15.41 0.29 3.20
CA TRP A 96 15.18 0.55 4.62
C TRP A 96 14.29 1.80 4.87
N ALA A 97 14.38 2.81 4.01
CA ALA A 97 13.57 4.02 4.13
C ALA A 97 12.06 3.75 3.97
N ASN A 98 11.68 2.81 3.08
CA ASN A 98 10.29 2.35 2.98
C ASN A 98 9.82 1.65 4.27
N ALA A 99 10.67 0.84 4.89
CA ALA A 99 10.33 0.17 6.15
C ALA A 99 10.14 1.18 7.29
N ILE A 100 11.00 2.20 7.40
CA ILE A 100 10.85 3.26 8.40
C ILE A 100 9.55 4.04 8.19
N ALA A 101 9.24 4.41 6.95
CA ALA A 101 8.02 5.15 6.63
C ALA A 101 6.75 4.41 7.09
N MET A 102 6.76 3.07 6.99
CA MET A 102 5.64 2.21 7.42
C MET A 102 5.38 2.24 8.92
N ALA A 103 6.38 2.56 9.75
CA ALA A 103 6.25 2.68 11.21
C ALA A 103 5.75 4.07 11.65
N THR A 104 5.42 4.96 10.72
CA THR A 104 5.04 6.35 11.03
C THR A 104 3.53 6.57 10.92
N PRO A 105 3.02 7.68 11.51
CA PRO A 105 1.63 8.09 11.31
C PRO A 105 1.21 8.25 9.84
N ILE A 106 2.16 8.52 8.92
CA ILE A 106 1.90 8.59 7.47
C ILE A 106 1.29 7.28 6.98
N ALA A 107 1.94 6.16 7.29
CA ALA A 107 1.45 4.85 6.86
C ALA A 107 0.09 4.51 7.50
N HIS A 108 -0.07 4.80 8.80
CA HIS A 108 -1.32 4.53 9.51
C HIS A 108 -2.50 5.30 8.92
N LYS A 109 -2.32 6.59 8.63
CA LYS A 109 -3.35 7.43 7.99
C LYS A 109 -3.72 6.89 6.61
N GLY A 110 -2.71 6.58 5.78
CA GLY A 110 -2.92 6.06 4.45
C GLY A 110 -3.61 4.70 4.44
N ALA A 111 -3.19 3.78 5.33
CA ALA A 111 -3.80 2.47 5.46
C ALA A 111 -5.27 2.57 5.91
N THR A 112 -5.58 3.44 6.86
CA THR A 112 -6.96 3.68 7.34
C THR A 112 -7.85 4.21 6.23
N GLN A 113 -7.41 5.24 5.50
CA GLN A 113 -8.19 5.81 4.39
C GLN A 113 -8.36 4.79 3.25
N GLY A 114 -7.31 4.05 2.90
CA GLY A 114 -7.39 2.99 1.91
C GLY A 114 -8.36 1.87 2.31
N ALA A 115 -8.34 1.47 3.58
CA ALA A 115 -9.27 0.48 4.12
C ALA A 115 -10.74 0.95 4.03
N MET A 116 -11.01 2.24 4.28
CA MET A 116 -12.35 2.80 4.10
C MET A 116 -12.82 2.75 2.64
N ALA A 117 -11.97 3.14 1.68
CA ALA A 117 -12.29 3.07 0.27
C ALA A 117 -12.56 1.62 -0.18
N GLN A 118 -11.75 0.67 0.31
CA GLN A 118 -11.95 -0.75 0.03
C GLN A 118 -13.23 -1.30 0.65
N ALA A 119 -13.53 -0.96 1.90
CA ALA A 119 -14.76 -1.39 2.58
C ALA A 119 -16.02 -0.86 1.87
N MET A 120 -16.02 0.41 1.46
CA MET A 120 -17.11 0.99 0.68
C MET A 120 -17.29 0.26 -0.65
N THR A 121 -16.20 -0.07 -1.33
CA THR A 121 -16.23 -0.82 -2.59
C THR A 121 -16.82 -2.22 -2.38
N LEU A 122 -16.41 -2.92 -1.33
CA LEU A 122 -17.00 -4.23 -1.00
C LEU A 122 -18.49 -4.13 -0.71
N LEU A 123 -18.93 -3.11 0.03
CA LEU A 123 -20.35 -2.86 0.30
C LEU A 123 -21.13 -2.60 -0.99
N ASP A 124 -20.60 -1.80 -1.93
CA ASP A 124 -21.24 -1.61 -3.24
C ASP A 124 -21.48 -2.94 -3.94
N PHE A 125 -20.47 -3.81 -4.02
CA PHE A 125 -20.60 -5.12 -4.65
C PHE A 125 -21.53 -6.08 -3.89
N MET A 126 -21.64 -5.95 -2.57
CA MET A 126 -22.57 -6.74 -1.75
C MET A 126 -24.03 -6.34 -1.93
N VAL A 127 -24.32 -5.05 -2.12
CA VAL A 127 -25.70 -4.53 -2.18
C VAL A 127 -26.18 -4.27 -3.61
N ARG A 128 -25.30 -4.34 -4.60
CA ARG A 128 -25.55 -4.03 -6.01
C ARG A 128 -25.10 -5.21 -6.89
N PRO A 129 -25.92 -6.27 -6.99
CA PRO A 129 -25.56 -7.47 -7.76
C PRO A 129 -25.26 -7.19 -9.23
N GLU A 130 -25.83 -6.12 -9.81
CA GLU A 130 -25.54 -5.69 -11.18
C GLU A 130 -24.07 -5.33 -11.40
N LEU A 131 -23.34 -4.89 -10.36
CA LEU A 131 -21.89 -4.64 -10.46
C LEU A 131 -21.11 -5.95 -10.56
N VAL A 132 -21.54 -6.98 -9.85
CA VAL A 132 -20.92 -8.31 -9.93
C VAL A 132 -21.14 -8.90 -11.31
N GLU A 133 -22.38 -8.83 -11.84
CA GLU A 133 -22.71 -9.29 -13.19
C GLU A 133 -21.87 -8.56 -14.24
N ALA A 134 -21.83 -7.23 -14.19
CA ALA A 134 -21.03 -6.43 -15.12
C ALA A 134 -19.51 -6.71 -15.02
N ALA A 135 -18.99 -7.00 -13.82
CA ALA A 135 -17.59 -7.35 -13.63
C ALA A 135 -17.25 -8.70 -14.29
N TRP A 136 -18.12 -9.70 -14.16
CA TRP A 136 -17.97 -10.99 -14.83
C TRP A 136 -18.15 -10.88 -16.34
N GLU A 137 -19.15 -10.15 -16.82
CA GLU A 137 -19.33 -9.89 -18.26
C GLU A 137 -18.10 -9.24 -18.88
N TYR A 138 -17.52 -8.20 -18.23
CA TYR A 138 -16.29 -7.61 -18.68
C TYR A 138 -15.09 -8.58 -18.62
N PHE A 139 -15.06 -9.46 -17.63
CA PHE A 139 -14.02 -10.47 -17.50
C PHE A 139 -14.08 -11.48 -18.65
N ASP A 140 -15.25 -12.03 -18.93
CA ASP A 140 -15.43 -13.06 -19.95
C ASP A 140 -15.33 -12.50 -21.37
N ASP A 141 -15.98 -11.36 -21.64
CA ASP A 141 -16.11 -10.81 -22.99
C ASP A 141 -14.92 -9.95 -23.42
N VAL A 142 -14.15 -9.41 -22.46
CA VAL A 142 -13.03 -8.48 -22.76
C VAL A 142 -11.71 -8.98 -22.23
N GLN A 143 -11.66 -9.40 -20.95
CA GLN A 143 -10.38 -9.76 -20.34
C GLN A 143 -9.84 -11.10 -20.82
N THR A 144 -10.72 -12.11 -20.94
CA THR A 144 -10.35 -13.48 -21.28
C THR A 144 -10.91 -13.95 -22.63
N ALA A 145 -11.53 -13.06 -23.40
CA ALA A 145 -12.18 -13.37 -24.68
C ALA A 145 -11.28 -14.15 -25.68
N ASP A 146 -10.00 -13.87 -25.68
CA ASP A 146 -9.01 -14.42 -26.61
C ASP A 146 -7.87 -15.20 -25.93
N MET A 147 -7.95 -15.38 -24.58
CA MET A 147 -6.89 -16.01 -23.80
C MET A 147 -7.46 -16.97 -22.76
N THR A 148 -6.76 -18.10 -22.60
CA THR A 148 -7.04 -19.07 -21.54
C THR A 148 -5.84 -19.12 -20.61
N TYR A 149 -6.06 -18.84 -19.32
CA TYR A 149 -5.02 -18.95 -18.31
C TYR A 149 -4.73 -20.41 -18.00
N THR A 150 -3.45 -20.75 -17.97
CA THR A 150 -2.97 -22.05 -17.53
C THR A 150 -1.97 -21.84 -16.39
N PRO A 151 -2.26 -22.31 -15.16
CA PRO A 151 -1.36 -22.15 -14.05
C PRO A 151 -0.06 -22.94 -14.25
N PHE A 152 1.05 -22.41 -13.76
CA PHE A 152 2.34 -23.10 -13.75
C PHE A 152 2.49 -24.07 -12.60
N ILE A 153 1.60 -23.99 -11.59
CA ILE A 153 1.57 -24.90 -10.45
C ILE A 153 0.55 -26.01 -10.65
N SER A 154 0.85 -27.17 -10.08
CA SER A 154 -0.02 -28.35 -10.07
C SER A 154 -0.91 -28.34 -8.81
N PRO A 155 -2.11 -28.94 -8.84
CA PRO A 155 -2.93 -29.13 -7.63
C PRO A 155 -2.25 -29.92 -6.51
N THR A 156 -1.15 -30.63 -6.83
CA THR A 156 -0.37 -31.43 -5.88
C THR A 156 0.86 -30.69 -5.36
N ASP A 157 1.17 -29.50 -5.89
CA ASP A 157 2.30 -28.71 -5.40
C ASP A 157 2.00 -28.18 -4.00
N MET A 158 2.98 -28.27 -3.12
CA MET A 158 2.88 -27.82 -1.74
C MET A 158 3.74 -26.58 -1.53
N PRO A 159 3.33 -25.66 -0.64
CA PRO A 159 4.18 -24.55 -0.26
C PRO A 159 5.53 -25.04 0.29
N ALA A 160 6.63 -24.46 -0.19
CA ALA A 160 8.00 -24.80 0.22
C ALA A 160 8.34 -24.19 1.60
N THR A 161 7.56 -24.49 2.61
CA THR A 161 7.67 -23.90 3.96
C THR A 161 8.92 -24.36 4.70
N GLU A 162 9.49 -25.50 4.33
CA GLU A 162 10.69 -26.09 4.92
C GLU A 162 12.00 -25.39 4.53
N MET A 163 12.00 -24.61 3.44
CA MET A 163 13.24 -24.02 2.88
C MET A 163 14.01 -23.15 3.86
N ASN A 164 13.34 -22.45 4.76
CA ASN A 164 13.96 -21.54 5.72
C ASN A 164 13.86 -22.02 7.17
N GLU A 165 13.42 -23.24 7.41
CA GLU A 165 13.19 -23.75 8.75
C GLU A 165 14.45 -23.71 9.62
N GLY A 166 15.58 -24.18 9.10
CA GLY A 166 16.86 -24.18 9.82
C GLY A 166 17.36 -22.77 10.12
N ILE A 167 17.30 -21.87 9.15
CA ILE A 167 17.69 -20.45 9.31
C ILE A 167 16.80 -19.77 10.34
N MET A 168 15.48 -19.97 10.24
CA MET A 168 14.53 -19.36 11.17
C MET A 168 14.64 -19.92 12.58
N ALA A 169 15.00 -21.19 12.74
CA ALA A 169 15.26 -21.76 14.06
C ALA A 169 16.46 -21.09 14.75
N GLU A 170 17.51 -20.75 13.99
CA GLU A 170 18.70 -20.05 14.49
C GLU A 170 18.42 -18.59 14.87
N PHE A 171 17.70 -17.84 14.02
CA PHE A 171 17.57 -16.38 14.18
C PHE A 171 16.30 -15.93 14.89
N ARG A 172 15.25 -16.77 14.98
CA ARG A 172 13.91 -16.36 15.48
C ARG A 172 13.96 -15.78 16.89
N GLU A 173 14.74 -16.38 17.79
CA GLU A 173 14.83 -15.91 19.18
C GLU A 173 15.41 -14.49 19.27
N GLU A 174 16.47 -14.22 18.52
CA GLU A 174 17.07 -12.88 18.46
C GLU A 174 16.15 -11.87 17.77
N MET A 175 15.49 -12.25 16.68
CA MET A 175 14.55 -11.40 15.98
C MET A 175 13.34 -11.01 16.84
N SER A 176 12.85 -11.91 17.69
CA SER A 176 11.68 -11.67 18.53
C SER A 176 11.86 -10.50 19.50
N LYS A 177 13.09 -10.18 19.89
CA LYS A 177 13.42 -9.04 20.75
C LYS A 177 13.10 -7.68 20.12
N TYR A 178 12.94 -7.67 18.81
CA TYR A 178 12.66 -6.46 18.02
C TYR A 178 11.20 -6.41 17.53
N TYR A 179 10.37 -7.37 17.92
CA TYR A 179 8.96 -7.35 17.55
C TYR A 179 8.22 -6.27 18.34
N PHE A 180 7.24 -5.67 17.69
CA PHE A 180 6.36 -4.71 18.36
C PHE A 180 5.53 -5.41 19.43
N ASN A 181 5.50 -4.82 20.62
CA ASN A 181 4.68 -5.28 21.74
C ASN A 181 3.48 -4.32 21.92
N PRO A 182 2.30 -4.67 21.38
CA PRO A 182 1.11 -3.82 21.49
C PRO A 182 0.49 -3.78 22.89
N ASP A 183 0.90 -4.67 23.78
CA ASP A 183 0.40 -4.69 25.17
C ASP A 183 1.10 -3.66 26.07
N GLU A 184 2.27 -3.18 25.66
CA GLU A 184 3.10 -2.24 26.43
C GLU A 184 3.24 -0.87 25.76
N HIS A 185 3.01 -0.77 24.44
CA HIS A 185 3.25 0.43 23.66
C HIS A 185 2.14 0.70 22.63
N ASP A 186 1.76 1.96 22.49
CA ASP A 186 0.75 2.38 21.49
C ASP A 186 1.30 2.38 20.06
N SER A 187 2.62 2.48 19.90
CA SER A 187 3.26 2.47 18.59
C SER A 187 4.68 1.89 18.64
N TYR A 188 5.17 1.43 17.47
CA TYR A 188 6.55 0.95 17.37
C TYR A 188 7.59 2.06 17.61
N LEU A 189 7.27 3.30 17.26
CA LEU A 189 8.14 4.45 17.51
C LEU A 189 8.26 4.72 19.03
N GLU A 190 7.16 4.59 19.77
CA GLU A 190 7.18 4.69 21.24
C GLU A 190 8.06 3.61 21.86
N GLN A 191 7.89 2.34 21.43
CA GLN A 191 8.73 1.22 21.88
C GLN A 191 10.22 1.48 21.65
N LEU A 192 10.57 2.13 20.54
CA LEU A 192 11.95 2.51 20.20
C LEU A 192 12.43 3.77 20.94
N GLY A 193 11.57 4.46 21.68
CA GLY A 193 11.87 5.75 22.30
C GLY A 193 12.10 6.87 21.28
N VAL A 194 11.51 6.76 20.09
CA VAL A 194 11.67 7.73 18.99
C VAL A 194 10.48 8.66 18.94
N SER A 195 10.74 9.96 19.11
CA SER A 195 9.71 11.00 18.96
C SER A 195 9.46 11.30 17.48
N TYR A 196 8.18 11.46 17.11
CA TYR A 196 7.81 11.84 15.74
C TYR A 196 7.43 13.33 15.66
N PRO A 197 7.91 14.09 14.67
CA PRO A 197 8.93 13.72 13.70
C PRO A 197 10.35 13.90 14.26
N THR A 198 11.25 12.98 13.95
CA THR A 198 12.68 13.10 14.25
C THR A 198 13.47 13.01 12.94
N PHE A 199 14.27 14.01 12.63
CA PHE A 199 15.09 14.06 11.41
C PHE A 199 16.37 14.87 11.63
N ARG A 200 17.39 14.59 10.80
CA ARG A 200 18.68 15.27 10.87
C ARG A 200 18.59 16.68 10.32
N GLN A 201 19.20 17.61 11.01
CA GLN A 201 19.38 18.97 10.54
C GLN A 201 20.63 19.08 9.64
N PRO A 202 20.77 20.16 8.83
CA PRO A 202 21.96 20.38 8.03
C PRO A 202 23.27 20.45 8.83
N ASP A 203 23.20 20.77 10.12
CA ASP A 203 24.34 20.79 11.05
C ASP A 203 24.67 19.40 11.62
N GLY A 204 24.01 18.32 11.14
CA GLY A 204 24.22 16.95 11.55
C GLY A 204 23.54 16.54 12.88
N ARG A 205 22.87 17.45 13.58
CA ARG A 205 22.14 17.15 14.82
C ARG A 205 20.75 16.63 14.50
N CYS A 206 20.29 15.66 15.29
CA CYS A 206 18.88 15.26 15.26
C CYS A 206 18.02 16.32 15.95
N ARG A 207 16.92 16.71 15.32
CA ARG A 207 15.91 17.60 15.91
C ARG A 207 14.57 16.87 15.99
N ILE A 208 13.95 16.98 17.15
CA ILE A 208 12.53 16.64 17.32
C ILE A 208 11.75 17.84 16.79
N GLY A 209 10.87 17.61 15.81
CA GLY A 209 9.98 18.65 15.29
C GLY A 209 9.10 19.17 16.41
N SER A 210 8.97 20.49 16.55
CA SER A 210 7.96 21.07 17.42
C SER A 210 6.60 20.82 16.76
N VAL A 211 5.78 19.95 17.36
CA VAL A 211 4.35 19.95 17.09
C VAL A 211 3.84 21.30 17.61
N SER A 212 3.52 22.22 16.72
CA SER A 212 2.75 23.40 17.12
C SER A 212 1.39 22.89 17.58
N GLU A 213 1.10 22.99 18.87
CA GLU A 213 -0.23 22.85 19.43
C GLU A 213 -1.12 23.98 18.83
N GLN A 214 -1.66 23.74 17.64
CA GLN A 214 -2.72 24.55 17.10
C GLN A 214 -3.93 23.65 16.87
N GLY A 215 -4.87 23.69 17.81
CA GLY A 215 -6.18 23.11 17.60
C GLY A 215 -6.86 22.49 18.82
N GLN A 216 -6.71 23.07 20.03
CA GLN A 216 -7.75 22.93 21.04
C GLN A 216 -8.44 24.29 21.16
N GLY A 217 -9.56 24.44 20.48
CA GLY A 217 -10.38 25.66 20.58
C GLY A 217 -11.61 25.59 19.69
N GLY A 218 -12.75 25.20 20.26
CA GLY A 218 -14.05 25.39 19.65
C GLY A 218 -14.87 24.13 19.52
#